data_fa664f3cab7394f12f6794bbb9727def
#
_entry.id   fa664f3cab7394f12f6794bbb9727def
#
_cell.length_a   1.000
_cell.length_b   1.000
_cell.length_c   1.000
_cell.angle_alpha   90.00
_cell.angle_beta   90.00
_cell.angle_gamma   90.00
#
_symmetry.space_group_name_H-M   'P 1'
#
loop_
_entity.id
_entity.type
_entity.pdbx_description
1 polymer ?
#
loop_
_entity_poly.entity_id
_entity_poly.type
_entity_poly.pdbx_seq_one_letter_code
_entity_poly.pdbx_strand_id
1 'polypeptide(L)'
;MIVITGATGNVGRPLVQTLSALGEDVVPVSRSGAGHQADLTQPETLRPVLHGAKAVFLLTSPDFLARGNLQEAIGVLRESGVPRVVLLSSQGVGTHRHPSIHEDAVTGSGLEWTILRPGNFASNAFGWAESIRTQRAMAAPFADVALPAVDPQDIAEVAAAALRDPAHANAIYTLTGPAAISPRQQAQVIQDALGTAIQFTELTRAQARATMLTFMPEPVVESTLDILGTPRPAEQAVSPDVEKVLGRPPHTFTDWLTRNLHAFR
;
A
#
# COMPACT_ATOMS: atom_id res chain seq x y z
N MET A 1 9.23 -17.58 -12.63
CA MET A 1 7.92 -17.41 -11.97
C MET A 1 8.07 -16.46 -10.78
N ILE A 2 7.14 -15.52 -10.59
CA ILE A 2 7.09 -14.57 -9.47
C ILE A 2 5.75 -14.78 -8.74
N VAL A 3 5.81 -14.98 -7.42
CA VAL A 3 4.60 -15.18 -6.59
C VAL A 3 4.18 -13.87 -5.96
N ILE A 4 2.89 -13.52 -6.08
CA ILE A 4 2.34 -12.27 -5.56
C ILE A 4 1.25 -12.58 -4.53
N THR A 5 1.53 -12.35 -3.24
CA THR A 5 0.49 -12.44 -2.21
C THR A 5 -0.38 -11.17 -2.21
N GLY A 6 -1.65 -11.31 -1.79
CA GLY A 6 -2.58 -10.19 -1.84
C GLY A 6 -2.91 -9.70 -3.25
N ALA A 7 -2.85 -10.60 -4.25
CA ALA A 7 -2.96 -10.30 -5.68
C ALA A 7 -4.27 -9.61 -6.11
N THR A 8 -5.34 -9.72 -5.32
CA THR A 8 -6.64 -9.09 -5.58
C THR A 8 -6.79 -7.70 -4.95
N GLY A 9 -5.80 -7.30 -4.15
CA GLY A 9 -5.80 -6.06 -3.39
C GLY A 9 -5.41 -4.83 -4.21
N ASN A 10 -5.37 -3.70 -3.51
CA ASN A 10 -5.13 -2.36 -4.05
C ASN A 10 -3.75 -2.18 -4.72
N VAL A 11 -2.72 -2.86 -4.21
CA VAL A 11 -1.36 -2.88 -4.79
C VAL A 11 -1.14 -4.16 -5.60
N GLY A 12 -1.63 -5.30 -5.11
CA GLY A 12 -1.38 -6.59 -5.74
C GLY A 12 -1.95 -6.72 -7.15
N ARG A 13 -3.16 -6.19 -7.38
CA ARG A 13 -3.79 -6.23 -8.71
C ARG A 13 -2.99 -5.46 -9.76
N PRO A 14 -2.63 -4.17 -9.57
CA PRO A 14 -1.77 -3.47 -10.51
C PRO A 14 -0.38 -4.11 -10.64
N LEU A 15 0.18 -4.70 -9.57
CA LEU A 15 1.45 -5.42 -9.65
C LEU A 15 1.38 -6.64 -10.56
N VAL A 16 0.33 -7.46 -10.44
CA VAL A 16 0.10 -8.61 -11.35
C VAL A 16 -0.02 -8.13 -12.78
N GLN A 17 -0.79 -7.06 -13.03
CA GLN A 17 -0.95 -6.48 -14.38
C GLN A 17 0.38 -5.97 -14.94
N THR A 18 1.14 -5.22 -14.15
CA THR A 18 2.45 -4.68 -14.56
C THR A 18 3.43 -5.78 -14.91
N LEU A 19 3.58 -6.80 -14.05
CA LEU A 19 4.50 -7.93 -14.31
C LEU A 19 4.07 -8.77 -15.51
N SER A 20 2.77 -9.01 -15.68
CA SER A 20 2.25 -9.73 -16.84
C SER A 20 2.49 -8.98 -18.15
N ALA A 21 2.31 -7.65 -18.15
CA ALA A 21 2.60 -6.79 -19.30
C ALA A 21 4.09 -6.77 -19.66
N LEU A 22 4.97 -7.00 -18.68
CA LEU A 22 6.42 -7.15 -18.87
C LEU A 22 6.84 -8.57 -19.28
N GLY A 23 5.89 -9.49 -19.51
CA GLY A 23 6.14 -10.86 -19.95
C GLY A 23 6.63 -11.79 -18.82
N GLU A 24 6.47 -11.41 -17.55
CA GLU A 24 6.85 -12.25 -16.42
C GLU A 24 5.81 -13.36 -16.18
N ASP A 25 6.29 -14.53 -15.83
CA ASP A 25 5.45 -15.62 -15.33
C ASP A 25 5.04 -15.33 -13.88
N VAL A 26 3.76 -14.99 -13.68
CA VAL A 26 3.21 -14.51 -12.41
C VAL A 26 2.21 -15.50 -11.82
N VAL A 27 2.39 -15.82 -10.55
CA VAL A 27 1.43 -16.63 -9.77
C VAL A 27 0.71 -15.72 -8.79
N PRO A 28 -0.52 -15.29 -9.10
CA PRO A 28 -1.32 -14.49 -8.18
C PRO A 28 -1.88 -15.38 -7.06
N VAL A 29 -1.67 -14.95 -5.82
CA VAL A 29 -2.12 -15.64 -4.60
C VAL A 29 -3.01 -14.72 -3.77
N SER A 30 -4.16 -15.24 -3.33
CA SER A 30 -5.08 -14.53 -2.45
C SER A 30 -5.68 -15.48 -1.41
N ARG A 31 -6.30 -14.92 -0.36
CA ARG A 31 -6.97 -15.75 0.68
C ARG A 31 -8.27 -16.37 0.19
N SER A 32 -8.91 -15.78 -0.81
CA SER A 32 -10.20 -16.22 -1.35
C SER A 32 -10.31 -15.85 -2.83
N GLY A 33 -11.19 -16.52 -3.57
CA GLY A 33 -11.44 -16.29 -4.99
C GLY A 33 -10.89 -17.39 -5.89
N ALA A 34 -10.98 -17.17 -7.21
CA ALA A 34 -10.45 -18.07 -8.20
C ALA A 34 -8.91 -17.91 -8.29
N GLY A 35 -8.19 -19.03 -8.37
CA GLY A 35 -6.73 -19.06 -8.46
C GLY A 35 -6.07 -19.72 -7.24
N HIS A 36 -4.79 -19.44 -7.02
CA HIS A 36 -4.07 -20.02 -5.91
C HIS A 36 -4.48 -19.36 -4.59
N GLN A 37 -4.88 -20.20 -3.63
CA GLN A 37 -5.26 -19.74 -2.30
C GLN A 37 -4.15 -20.04 -1.31
N ALA A 38 -3.72 -19.02 -0.56
CA ALA A 38 -2.84 -19.16 0.58
C ALA A 38 -3.07 -18.03 1.60
N ASP A 39 -2.76 -18.32 2.84
CA ASP A 39 -2.86 -17.38 3.96
C ASP A 39 -1.52 -17.27 4.68
N LEU A 40 -1.00 -16.06 4.82
CA LEU A 40 0.24 -15.80 5.56
C LEU A 40 0.15 -16.17 7.05
N THR A 41 -1.07 -16.26 7.61
CA THR A 41 -1.29 -16.79 8.98
C THR A 41 -1.14 -18.31 9.05
N GLN A 42 -1.11 -19.00 7.90
CA GLN A 42 -0.87 -20.42 7.73
C GLN A 42 0.18 -20.62 6.63
N PRO A 43 1.47 -20.28 6.90
CA PRO A 43 2.52 -20.15 5.87
C PRO A 43 2.74 -21.40 5.03
N GLU A 44 2.46 -22.58 5.57
CA GLU A 44 2.55 -23.88 4.85
C GLU A 44 1.66 -23.91 3.60
N THR A 45 0.57 -23.11 3.59
CA THR A 45 -0.32 -22.99 2.42
C THR A 45 0.36 -22.34 1.20
N LEU A 46 1.52 -21.69 1.41
CA LEU A 46 2.32 -21.13 0.32
C LEU A 46 3.15 -22.18 -0.42
N ARG A 47 3.55 -23.30 0.23
CA ARG A 47 4.48 -24.29 -0.37
C ARG A 47 4.11 -24.74 -1.79
N PRO A 48 2.85 -25.04 -2.10
CA PRO A 48 2.49 -25.50 -3.45
C PRO A 48 2.80 -24.51 -4.56
N VAL A 49 2.82 -23.20 -4.24
CA VAL A 49 3.04 -22.12 -5.23
C VAL A 49 4.46 -21.58 -5.24
N LEU A 50 5.33 -22.03 -4.31
CA LEU A 50 6.70 -21.54 -4.20
C LEU A 50 7.70 -22.36 -5.02
N HIS A 51 7.34 -23.54 -5.50
CA HIS A 51 8.26 -24.39 -6.25
C HIS A 51 8.73 -23.72 -7.55
N GLY A 52 10.03 -23.44 -7.65
CA GLY A 52 10.62 -22.73 -8.78
C GLY A 52 10.37 -21.21 -8.80
N ALA A 53 9.86 -20.64 -7.71
CA ALA A 53 9.71 -19.19 -7.59
C ALA A 53 11.06 -18.49 -7.51
N LYS A 54 11.30 -17.51 -8.37
CA LYS A 54 12.51 -16.65 -8.36
C LYS A 54 12.39 -15.43 -7.46
N ALA A 55 11.16 -15.03 -7.12
CA ALA A 55 10.89 -13.94 -6.20
C ALA A 55 9.46 -14.03 -5.65
N VAL A 56 9.25 -13.47 -4.46
CA VAL A 56 7.94 -13.38 -3.81
C VAL A 56 7.68 -11.95 -3.36
N PHE A 57 6.49 -11.44 -3.67
CA PHE A 57 5.96 -10.22 -3.08
C PHE A 57 5.09 -10.56 -1.87
N LEU A 58 5.45 -10.03 -0.72
CA LEU A 58 4.70 -10.20 0.53
C LEU A 58 3.88 -8.95 0.83
N LEU A 59 2.57 -9.12 0.84
CA LEU A 59 1.60 -8.13 1.27
C LEU A 59 0.85 -8.69 2.48
N THR A 60 1.02 -8.06 3.63
CA THR A 60 0.35 -8.43 4.88
C THR A 60 -1.02 -7.78 4.97
N SER A 61 -2.01 -8.54 5.46
CA SER A 61 -3.35 -7.99 5.75
C SER A 61 -3.37 -7.30 7.13
N PRO A 62 -4.35 -6.42 7.41
CA PRO A 62 -4.51 -5.85 8.75
C PRO A 62 -4.63 -6.89 9.86
N ASP A 63 -5.33 -8.00 9.60
CA ASP A 63 -5.45 -9.13 10.56
C ASP A 63 -4.10 -9.79 10.81
N PHE A 64 -3.27 -9.94 9.77
CA PHE A 64 -1.93 -10.47 9.90
C PHE A 64 -1.03 -9.53 10.71
N LEU A 65 -1.10 -8.22 10.46
CA LEU A 65 -0.33 -7.23 11.22
C LEU A 65 -0.65 -7.26 12.73
N ALA A 66 -1.88 -7.63 13.08
CA ALA A 66 -2.31 -7.72 14.47
C ALA A 66 -1.87 -9.00 15.19
N ARG A 67 -1.66 -10.12 14.47
CA ARG A 67 -1.50 -11.45 15.09
C ARG A 67 -0.46 -12.34 14.41
N GLY A 68 -0.01 -12.00 13.22
CA GLY A 68 0.85 -12.84 12.41
C GLY A 68 2.34 -12.70 12.76
N ASN A 69 3.09 -13.74 12.42
CA ASN A 69 4.54 -13.75 12.51
C ASN A 69 5.15 -14.00 11.13
N LEU A 70 5.74 -12.96 10.55
CA LEU A 70 6.33 -13.07 9.22
C LEU A 70 7.56 -13.99 9.19
N GLN A 71 8.17 -14.25 10.34
CA GLN A 71 9.31 -15.17 10.47
C GLN A 71 8.99 -16.58 10.01
N GLU A 72 7.77 -17.08 10.30
CA GLU A 72 7.33 -18.41 9.85
C GLU A 72 7.18 -18.43 8.32
N ALA A 73 6.53 -17.42 7.74
CA ALA A 73 6.41 -17.30 6.29
C ALA A 73 7.79 -17.21 5.60
N ILE A 74 8.71 -16.44 6.14
CA ILE A 74 10.10 -16.36 5.66
C ILE A 74 10.80 -17.72 5.76
N GLY A 75 10.58 -18.48 6.83
CA GLY A 75 11.07 -19.86 6.96
C GLY A 75 10.62 -20.74 5.79
N VAL A 76 9.33 -20.71 5.48
CA VAL A 76 8.75 -21.46 4.35
C VAL A 76 9.36 -21.02 3.00
N LEU A 77 9.57 -19.71 2.78
CA LEU A 77 10.21 -19.21 1.56
C LEU A 77 11.63 -19.78 1.42
N ARG A 78 12.43 -19.71 2.48
CA ARG A 78 13.82 -20.23 2.49
C ARG A 78 13.87 -21.72 2.20
N GLU A 79 13.07 -22.52 2.89
CA GLU A 79 12.99 -23.97 2.72
C GLU A 79 12.52 -24.37 1.32
N SER A 80 11.69 -23.52 0.67
CA SER A 80 11.26 -23.68 -0.71
C SER A 80 12.29 -23.22 -1.75
N GLY A 81 13.44 -22.69 -1.31
CA GLY A 81 14.53 -22.24 -2.19
C GLY A 81 14.25 -20.91 -2.91
N VAL A 82 13.33 -20.08 -2.40
CA VAL A 82 13.06 -18.75 -2.95
C VAL A 82 14.27 -17.83 -2.67
N PRO A 83 14.91 -17.24 -3.68
CA PRO A 83 16.09 -16.40 -3.45
C PRO A 83 15.77 -14.97 -3.04
N ARG A 84 14.58 -14.42 -3.44
CA ARG A 84 14.27 -13.00 -3.30
C ARG A 84 12.88 -12.75 -2.72
N VAL A 85 12.78 -11.74 -1.84
CA VAL A 85 11.53 -11.27 -1.24
C VAL A 85 11.42 -9.75 -1.33
N VAL A 86 10.24 -9.26 -1.72
CA VAL A 86 9.87 -7.84 -1.64
C VAL A 86 8.72 -7.70 -0.65
N LEU A 87 8.92 -6.94 0.42
CA LEU A 87 7.91 -6.71 1.46
C LEU A 87 7.23 -5.36 1.23
N LEU A 88 5.91 -5.35 1.18
CA LEU A 88 5.14 -4.13 1.36
C LEU A 88 4.99 -3.85 2.87
N SER A 89 5.76 -2.90 3.34
CA SER A 89 5.75 -2.38 4.71
C SER A 89 4.96 -1.07 4.77
N SER A 90 5.35 -0.13 5.61
CA SER A 90 4.73 1.18 5.80
C SER A 90 5.77 2.25 6.13
N GLN A 91 5.57 3.48 5.65
CA GLN A 91 6.34 4.65 6.10
C GLN A 91 6.33 4.79 7.63
N GLY A 92 5.23 4.37 8.27
CA GLY A 92 5.09 4.38 9.72
C GLY A 92 6.15 3.57 10.48
N VAL A 93 6.75 2.54 9.87
CA VAL A 93 7.91 1.83 10.45
C VAL A 93 9.14 2.73 10.44
N GLY A 94 9.41 3.39 9.31
CA GLY A 94 10.54 4.32 9.19
C GLY A 94 10.42 5.56 10.07
N THR A 95 9.21 5.96 10.43
CA THR A 95 8.93 7.09 11.32
C THR A 95 8.68 6.67 12.78
N HIS A 96 8.86 5.40 13.11
CA HIS A 96 8.66 4.84 14.47
C HIS A 96 7.22 5.02 15.01
N ARG A 97 6.21 5.00 14.12
CA ARG A 97 4.79 4.89 14.48
C ARG A 97 4.36 3.43 14.60
N HIS A 98 5.00 2.56 13.82
CA HIS A 98 4.72 1.13 13.79
C HIS A 98 5.98 0.32 14.17
N PRO A 99 5.82 -0.88 14.75
CA PRO A 99 6.95 -1.75 15.07
C PRO A 99 7.62 -2.30 13.80
N SER A 100 8.92 -2.58 13.88
CA SER A 100 9.75 -3.09 12.78
C SER A 100 9.74 -4.63 12.65
N ILE A 101 9.02 -5.34 13.49
CA ILE A 101 9.10 -6.81 13.63
C ILE A 101 9.02 -7.58 12.30
N HIS A 102 8.21 -7.10 11.35
CA HIS A 102 8.08 -7.74 10.04
C HIS A 102 9.26 -7.42 9.12
N GLU A 103 9.79 -6.21 9.20
CA GLU A 103 11.01 -5.83 8.48
C GLU A 103 12.23 -6.54 9.04
N ASP A 104 12.31 -6.69 10.36
CA ASP A 104 13.41 -7.43 11.04
C ASP A 104 13.41 -8.90 10.61
N ALA A 105 12.24 -9.53 10.48
CA ALA A 105 12.11 -10.89 9.96
C ALA A 105 12.64 -11.03 8.53
N VAL A 106 12.37 -10.03 7.67
CA VAL A 106 12.83 -10.02 6.28
C VAL A 106 14.32 -9.71 6.17
N THR A 107 14.82 -8.71 6.87
CA THR A 107 16.25 -8.33 6.83
C THR A 107 17.16 -9.38 7.44
N GLY A 108 16.67 -10.10 8.46
CA GLY A 108 17.36 -11.24 9.08
C GLY A 108 17.21 -12.57 8.33
N SER A 109 16.51 -12.59 7.20
CA SER A 109 16.16 -13.83 6.48
C SER A 109 17.31 -14.53 5.78
N GLY A 110 18.37 -13.81 5.40
CA GLY A 110 19.42 -14.29 4.52
C GLY A 110 19.01 -14.37 3.04
N LEU A 111 17.81 -13.94 2.67
CA LEU A 111 17.36 -13.78 1.29
C LEU A 111 17.82 -12.43 0.71
N GLU A 112 17.81 -12.27 -0.61
CA GLU A 112 17.80 -10.94 -1.23
C GLU A 112 16.47 -10.26 -0.88
N TRP A 113 16.50 -9.14 -0.19
CA TRP A 113 15.29 -8.49 0.25
C TRP A 113 15.17 -7.04 -0.26
N THR A 114 13.94 -6.59 -0.45
CA THR A 114 13.62 -5.17 -0.65
C THR A 114 12.40 -4.82 0.20
N ILE A 115 12.45 -3.68 0.88
CA ILE A 115 11.34 -3.19 1.71
C ILE A 115 10.78 -1.92 1.09
N LEU A 116 9.46 -1.92 0.85
CA LEU A 116 8.73 -0.76 0.36
C LEU A 116 7.94 -0.15 1.51
N ARG A 117 8.20 1.12 1.81
CA ARG A 117 7.54 1.90 2.87
C ARG A 117 6.64 2.98 2.25
N PRO A 118 5.46 2.63 1.75
CA PRO A 118 4.54 3.64 1.23
C PRO A 118 4.00 4.54 2.36
N GLY A 119 3.79 5.81 2.01
CA GLY A 119 3.06 6.78 2.81
C GLY A 119 1.54 6.63 2.67
N ASN A 120 0.82 7.75 2.81
CA ASN A 120 -0.62 7.78 2.61
C ASN A 120 -0.99 7.40 1.16
N PHE A 121 -2.03 6.58 0.96
CA PHE A 121 -2.43 6.11 -0.38
C PHE A 121 -3.46 7.05 -1.01
N ALA A 122 -3.28 7.42 -2.28
CA ALA A 122 -4.30 8.14 -3.06
C ALA A 122 -5.64 7.40 -3.08
N SER A 123 -5.60 6.07 -3.13
CA SER A 123 -6.78 5.21 -3.14
C SER A 123 -7.59 5.20 -1.82
N ASN A 124 -7.10 5.80 -0.73
CA ASN A 124 -7.92 6.03 0.46
C ASN A 124 -9.14 6.91 0.15
N ALA A 125 -9.07 7.72 -0.92
CA ALA A 125 -10.18 8.51 -1.41
C ALA A 125 -11.40 7.68 -1.86
N PHE A 126 -11.25 6.38 -2.16
CA PHE A 126 -12.40 5.51 -2.40
C PHE A 126 -13.35 5.42 -1.21
N GLY A 127 -12.87 5.69 0.02
CA GLY A 127 -13.72 5.79 1.20
C GLY A 127 -14.80 6.86 1.11
N TRP A 128 -14.64 7.85 0.22
CA TRP A 128 -15.62 8.91 -0.01
C TRP A 128 -16.48 8.68 -1.26
N ALA A 129 -16.17 7.66 -2.08
CA ALA A 129 -16.81 7.46 -3.38
C ALA A 129 -18.33 7.34 -3.27
N GLU A 130 -18.86 6.57 -2.32
CA GLU A 130 -20.29 6.37 -2.12
C GLU A 130 -21.00 7.66 -1.73
N SER A 131 -20.50 8.40 -0.74
CA SER A 131 -21.09 9.65 -0.28
C SER A 131 -21.01 10.76 -1.34
N ILE A 132 -19.95 10.80 -2.14
CA ILE A 132 -19.82 11.72 -3.26
C ILE A 132 -20.84 11.37 -4.35
N ARG A 133 -20.98 10.11 -4.72
CA ARG A 133 -21.89 9.64 -5.76
C ARG A 133 -23.36 9.89 -5.40
N THR A 134 -23.75 9.59 -4.16
CA THR A 134 -25.14 9.60 -3.73
C THR A 134 -25.61 10.93 -3.12
N GLN A 135 -24.70 11.68 -2.49
CA GLN A 135 -25.03 12.86 -1.69
C GLN A 135 -24.26 14.12 -2.10
N ARG A 136 -23.28 14.00 -3.01
CA ARG A 136 -22.34 15.09 -3.34
C ARG A 136 -21.66 15.66 -2.09
N ALA A 137 -21.31 14.78 -1.16
CA ALA A 137 -20.72 15.13 0.13
C ALA A 137 -19.45 14.34 0.38
N MET A 138 -18.47 14.99 1.01
CA MET A 138 -17.24 14.42 1.48
C MET A 138 -16.97 14.88 2.92
N ALA A 139 -16.64 13.94 3.81
CA ALA A 139 -16.30 14.26 5.19
C ALA A 139 -14.94 13.65 5.55
N ALA A 140 -14.06 14.45 6.13
CA ALA A 140 -12.74 13.99 6.57
C ALA A 140 -12.26 14.80 7.79
N PRO A 141 -11.46 14.22 8.70
CA PRO A 141 -10.80 14.99 9.76
C PRO A 141 -9.58 15.74 9.20
N PHE A 142 -9.12 16.73 9.95
CA PHE A 142 -7.87 17.44 9.66
C PHE A 142 -7.82 18.00 8.23
N ALA A 143 -8.83 18.74 7.86
CA ALA A 143 -9.13 19.21 6.50
C ALA A 143 -7.92 19.78 5.74
N ASP A 144 -7.02 20.45 6.44
CA ASP A 144 -5.91 21.22 5.85
C ASP A 144 -4.53 20.59 6.13
N VAL A 145 -4.47 19.42 6.79
CA VAL A 145 -3.22 18.68 6.99
C VAL A 145 -2.89 17.91 5.70
N ALA A 146 -1.79 18.31 5.07
CA ALA A 146 -1.37 17.74 3.78
C ALA A 146 -0.32 16.64 3.95
N LEU A 147 -0.51 15.51 3.26
CA LEU A 147 0.41 14.38 3.17
C LEU A 147 0.66 14.02 1.70
N PRO A 148 1.87 13.57 1.31
CA PRO A 148 2.16 13.21 -0.06
C PRO A 148 1.57 11.84 -0.42
N ALA A 149 0.33 11.83 -0.92
CA ALA A 149 -0.43 10.63 -1.24
C ALA A 149 0.16 9.88 -2.44
N VAL A 150 0.60 8.63 -2.23
CA VAL A 150 1.19 7.79 -3.27
C VAL A 150 0.11 7.02 -4.04
N ASP A 151 0.28 6.94 -5.35
CA ASP A 151 -0.54 6.10 -6.22
C ASP A 151 -0.18 4.61 -6.01
N PRO A 152 -1.14 3.71 -5.76
CA PRO A 152 -0.88 2.27 -5.74
C PRO A 152 -0.21 1.72 -7.02
N GLN A 153 -0.39 2.37 -8.16
CA GLN A 153 0.30 2.01 -9.41
C GLN A 153 1.81 2.25 -9.30
N ASP A 154 2.25 3.36 -8.71
CA ASP A 154 3.68 3.63 -8.49
C ASP A 154 4.29 2.61 -7.52
N ILE A 155 3.55 2.22 -6.47
CA ILE A 155 3.99 1.16 -5.55
C ILE A 155 4.18 -0.16 -6.31
N ALA A 156 3.22 -0.51 -7.17
CA ALA A 156 3.25 -1.72 -7.97
C ALA A 156 4.42 -1.73 -8.97
N GLU A 157 4.70 -0.61 -9.63
CA GLU A 157 5.81 -0.51 -10.58
C GLU A 157 7.18 -0.58 -9.88
N VAL A 158 7.34 0.07 -8.71
CA VAL A 158 8.55 -0.08 -7.88
C VAL A 158 8.70 -1.51 -7.39
N ALA A 159 7.61 -2.16 -6.95
CA ALA A 159 7.64 -3.57 -6.57
C ALA A 159 8.05 -4.47 -7.74
N ALA A 160 7.53 -4.21 -8.94
CA ALA A 160 7.88 -4.96 -10.15
C ALA A 160 9.36 -4.82 -10.50
N ALA A 161 9.93 -3.61 -10.41
CA ALA A 161 11.36 -3.39 -10.60
C ALA A 161 12.18 -4.20 -9.59
N ALA A 162 11.86 -4.11 -8.28
CA ALA A 162 12.56 -4.81 -7.22
C ALA A 162 12.47 -6.35 -7.31
N LEU A 163 11.33 -6.88 -7.79
CA LEU A 163 11.16 -8.33 -7.98
C LEU A 163 11.99 -8.87 -9.15
N ARG A 164 12.30 -8.03 -10.15
CA ARG A 164 12.98 -8.43 -11.39
C ARG A 164 14.49 -8.19 -11.36
N ASP A 165 14.94 -7.14 -10.69
CA ASP A 165 16.33 -6.69 -10.74
C ASP A 165 17.01 -6.84 -9.36
N PRO A 166 18.14 -7.61 -9.28
CA PRO A 166 18.94 -7.74 -8.06
C PRO A 166 19.61 -6.42 -7.61
N ALA A 167 19.68 -5.40 -8.46
CA ALA A 167 20.21 -4.08 -8.07
C ALA A 167 19.41 -3.42 -6.93
N HIS A 168 18.19 -3.89 -6.68
CA HIS A 168 17.34 -3.44 -5.57
C HIS A 168 17.48 -4.29 -4.30
N ALA A 169 18.39 -5.28 -4.28
CA ALA A 169 18.61 -6.11 -3.10
C ALA A 169 19.15 -5.28 -1.92
N ASN A 170 18.67 -5.62 -0.73
CA ASN A 170 19.03 -4.95 0.53
C ASN A 170 18.72 -3.45 0.56
N ALA A 171 17.67 -3.05 -0.13
CA ALA A 171 17.22 -1.66 -0.22
C ALA A 171 15.89 -1.43 0.51
N ILE A 172 15.74 -0.22 1.04
CA ILE A 172 14.49 0.28 1.62
C ILE A 172 14.10 1.51 0.81
N TYR A 173 12.87 1.53 0.29
CA TYR A 173 12.33 2.64 -0.46
C TYR A 173 11.13 3.24 0.24
N THR A 174 11.16 4.55 0.49
CA THR A 174 9.99 5.31 0.98
C THR A 174 9.22 5.83 -0.23
N LEU A 175 7.97 5.42 -0.37
CA LEU A 175 7.19 5.72 -1.56
C LEU A 175 6.11 6.75 -1.25
N THR A 176 6.19 7.90 -1.91
CA THR A 176 5.25 9.02 -1.75
C THR A 176 4.79 9.55 -3.10
N GLY A 177 3.68 10.29 -3.10
CA GLY A 177 3.33 11.12 -4.25
C GLY A 177 4.31 12.29 -4.43
N PRO A 178 4.17 13.05 -5.53
CA PRO A 178 5.11 14.12 -5.89
C PRO A 178 4.90 15.41 -5.08
N ALA A 179 3.75 15.52 -4.39
CA ALA A 179 3.42 16.69 -3.57
C ALA A 179 2.46 16.29 -2.44
N ALA A 180 2.54 17.02 -1.34
CA ALA A 180 1.56 16.88 -0.26
C ALA A 180 0.20 17.46 -0.70
N ILE A 181 -0.89 16.76 -0.34
CA ILE A 181 -2.27 17.16 -0.66
C ILE A 181 -3.16 16.92 0.56
N SER A 182 -3.93 17.93 0.96
CA SER A 182 -4.86 17.83 2.09
C SER A 182 -6.21 17.25 1.68
N PRO A 183 -7.04 16.76 2.63
CA PRO A 183 -8.40 16.31 2.35
C PRO A 183 -9.25 17.35 1.62
N ARG A 184 -9.16 18.63 2.01
CA ARG A 184 -9.87 19.74 1.35
C ARG A 184 -9.41 19.93 -0.10
N GLN A 185 -8.11 19.82 -0.35
CA GLN A 185 -7.57 19.89 -1.72
C GLN A 185 -7.97 18.67 -2.55
N GLN A 186 -8.03 17.48 -1.96
CA GLN A 186 -8.52 16.27 -2.65
C GLN A 186 -10.01 16.43 -3.03
N ALA A 187 -10.84 16.99 -2.14
CA ALA A 187 -12.24 17.30 -2.44
C ALA A 187 -12.37 18.28 -3.63
N GLN A 188 -11.51 19.32 -3.67
CA GLN A 188 -11.50 20.27 -4.79
C GLN A 188 -11.14 19.60 -6.11
N VAL A 189 -10.08 18.77 -6.13
CA VAL A 189 -9.67 18.02 -7.33
C VAL A 189 -10.78 17.08 -7.82
N ILE A 190 -11.48 16.41 -6.91
CA ILE A 190 -12.61 15.54 -7.27
C ILE A 190 -13.78 16.37 -7.81
N GLN A 191 -14.12 17.49 -7.16
CA GLN A 191 -15.15 18.41 -7.61
C GLN A 191 -14.89 18.91 -9.04
N ASP A 192 -13.68 19.36 -9.32
CA ASP A 192 -13.27 19.88 -10.63
C ASP A 192 -13.37 18.80 -11.71
N ALA A 193 -12.93 17.58 -11.40
CA ALA A 193 -13.00 16.45 -12.32
C ALA A 193 -14.44 15.97 -12.59
N LEU A 194 -15.35 16.13 -11.62
CA LEU A 194 -16.77 15.80 -11.79
C LEU A 194 -17.58 16.93 -12.45
N GLY A 195 -17.08 18.17 -12.43
CA GLY A 195 -17.81 19.36 -12.85
C GLY A 195 -19.03 19.67 -11.98
N THR A 196 -19.05 19.20 -10.72
CA THR A 196 -20.20 19.32 -9.80
C THR A 196 -19.70 19.63 -8.41
N ALA A 197 -20.32 20.60 -7.73
CA ALA A 197 -19.97 20.98 -6.37
C ALA A 197 -20.08 19.80 -5.38
N ILE A 198 -19.09 19.69 -4.50
CA ILE A 198 -19.05 18.72 -3.40
C ILE A 198 -19.08 19.49 -2.08
N GLN A 199 -20.02 19.16 -1.22
CA GLN A 199 -20.06 19.70 0.13
C GLN A 199 -18.98 19.01 0.98
N PHE A 200 -17.93 19.75 1.36
CA PHE A 200 -16.91 19.27 2.26
C PHE A 200 -17.26 19.59 3.71
N THR A 201 -17.19 18.58 4.59
CA THR A 201 -17.39 18.73 6.04
C THR A 201 -16.14 18.24 6.78
N GLU A 202 -15.56 19.11 7.60
CA GLU A 202 -14.47 18.71 8.47
C GLU A 202 -15.02 17.97 9.70
N LEU A 203 -14.54 16.76 9.92
CA LEU A 203 -14.87 15.95 11.11
C LEU A 203 -13.93 16.32 12.26
N THR A 204 -14.46 16.33 13.46
CA THR A 204 -13.63 16.31 14.66
C THR A 204 -12.87 14.97 14.75
N ARG A 205 -11.73 14.95 15.47
CA ARG A 205 -11.01 13.69 15.75
C ARG A 205 -11.93 12.63 16.36
N ALA A 206 -12.83 13.03 17.27
CA ALA A 206 -13.75 12.11 17.94
C ALA A 206 -14.76 11.48 16.95
N GLN A 207 -15.30 12.28 16.02
CA GLN A 207 -16.21 11.75 14.97
C GLN A 207 -15.49 10.80 14.03
N ALA A 208 -14.29 11.16 13.58
CA ALA A 208 -13.47 10.29 12.73
C ALA A 208 -13.11 8.98 13.44
N ARG A 209 -12.73 9.06 14.73
CA ARG A 209 -12.45 7.90 15.57
C ARG A 209 -13.65 6.94 15.64
N ALA A 210 -14.83 7.48 15.94
CA ALA A 210 -16.04 6.67 16.02
C ALA A 210 -16.34 5.93 14.71
N THR A 211 -16.16 6.59 13.56
CA THR A 211 -16.33 5.96 12.25
C THR A 211 -15.28 4.88 11.99
N MET A 212 -14.00 5.16 12.25
CA MET A 212 -12.91 4.22 11.98
C MET A 212 -12.99 2.95 12.84
N LEU A 213 -13.45 3.06 14.08
CA LEU A 213 -13.65 1.91 14.98
C LEU A 213 -14.67 0.90 14.47
N THR A 214 -15.52 1.24 13.49
CA THR A 214 -16.48 0.30 12.90
C THR A 214 -15.81 -0.75 12.01
N PHE A 215 -14.56 -0.50 11.55
CA PHE A 215 -13.85 -1.38 10.61
C PHE A 215 -12.35 -1.55 10.91
N MET A 216 -11.80 -0.86 11.91
CA MET A 216 -10.40 -0.98 12.32
C MET A 216 -10.26 -1.21 13.82
N PRO A 217 -9.25 -1.99 14.28
CA PRO A 217 -8.89 -2.11 15.69
C PRO A 217 -8.44 -0.77 16.28
N GLU A 218 -8.76 -0.53 17.55
CA GLU A 218 -8.47 0.73 18.23
C GLU A 218 -7.01 1.19 18.14
N PRO A 219 -5.97 0.35 18.34
CA PRO A 219 -4.58 0.80 18.21
C PRO A 219 -4.24 1.31 16.80
N VAL A 220 -4.85 0.72 15.77
CA VAL A 220 -4.67 1.15 14.37
C VAL A 220 -5.36 2.49 14.13
N VAL A 221 -6.58 2.68 14.69
CA VAL A 221 -7.33 3.95 14.62
C VAL A 221 -6.53 5.08 15.24
N GLU A 222 -5.99 4.90 16.45
CA GLU A 222 -5.23 5.95 17.13
C GLU A 222 -3.97 6.32 16.36
N SER A 223 -3.19 5.33 15.91
CA SER A 223 -2.01 5.58 15.09
C SER A 223 -2.35 6.29 13.78
N THR A 224 -3.44 5.90 13.12
CA THR A 224 -3.91 6.53 11.88
C THR A 224 -4.30 8.00 12.12
N LEU A 225 -5.08 8.28 13.16
CA LEU A 225 -5.49 9.63 13.50
C LEU A 225 -4.30 10.53 13.90
N ASP A 226 -3.27 9.96 14.53
CA ASP A 226 -2.05 10.69 14.85
C ASP A 226 -1.24 11.03 13.59
N ILE A 227 -1.13 10.10 12.64
CA ILE A 227 -0.47 10.36 11.34
C ILE A 227 -1.23 11.44 10.56
N LEU A 228 -2.56 11.35 10.52
CA LEU A 228 -3.39 12.29 9.76
C LEU A 228 -3.47 13.68 10.39
N GLY A 229 -3.46 13.78 11.73
CA GLY A 229 -3.69 15.03 12.43
C GLY A 229 -2.43 15.75 12.89
N THR A 230 -1.40 15.01 13.25
CA THR A 230 -0.11 15.52 13.74
C THR A 230 1.06 14.76 13.10
N PRO A 231 1.17 14.82 11.75
CA PRO A 231 2.23 14.11 11.06
C PRO A 231 3.61 14.61 11.47
N ARG A 232 4.56 13.69 11.53
CA ARG A 232 5.98 14.02 11.70
C ARG A 232 6.54 14.65 10.43
N PRO A 233 7.60 15.48 10.50
CA PRO A 233 8.20 16.07 9.30
C PRO A 233 8.55 15.04 8.21
N ALA A 234 9.03 13.86 8.60
CA ALA A 234 9.36 12.79 7.66
C ALA A 234 8.11 12.17 6.98
N GLU A 235 6.92 12.28 7.58
CA GLU A 235 5.66 11.81 7.00
C GLU A 235 5.08 12.81 5.99
N GLN A 236 5.48 14.08 6.07
CA GLN A 236 5.11 15.14 5.14
C GLN A 236 6.12 15.34 4.02
N ALA A 237 7.33 14.80 4.17
CA ALA A 237 8.38 14.93 3.17
C ALA A 237 8.07 14.08 1.92
N VAL A 238 8.33 14.67 0.76
CA VAL A 238 8.31 13.95 -0.53
C VAL A 238 9.62 13.16 -0.65
N SER A 239 9.52 11.87 -0.90
CA SER A 239 10.65 10.99 -1.14
C SER A 239 11.03 10.98 -2.63
N PRO A 240 12.33 10.98 -2.98
CA PRO A 240 12.78 10.84 -4.35
C PRO A 240 12.78 9.38 -4.85
N ASP A 241 12.40 8.40 -4.02
CA ASP A 241 12.68 6.99 -4.31
C ASP A 241 11.84 6.42 -5.47
N VAL A 242 10.59 6.90 -5.65
CA VAL A 242 9.79 6.51 -6.83
C VAL A 242 10.50 6.93 -8.11
N GLU A 243 10.96 8.19 -8.19
CA GLU A 243 11.66 8.72 -9.36
C GLU A 243 13.00 8.03 -9.57
N LYS A 244 13.75 7.75 -8.51
CA LYS A 244 15.05 7.04 -8.61
C LYS A 244 14.87 5.63 -9.19
N VAL A 245 13.81 4.92 -8.78
CA VAL A 245 13.59 3.53 -9.21
C VAL A 245 12.98 3.48 -10.61
N LEU A 246 12.01 4.37 -10.90
CA LEU A 246 11.22 4.29 -12.13
C LEU A 246 11.77 5.18 -13.27
N GLY A 247 12.70 6.11 -12.99
CA GLY A 247 13.19 7.06 -13.97
C GLY A 247 12.17 8.10 -14.43
N ARG A 248 11.05 8.22 -13.71
CA ARG A 248 9.99 9.20 -13.92
C ARG A 248 9.44 9.70 -12.59
N PRO A 249 8.86 10.91 -12.53
CA PRO A 249 8.19 11.36 -11.32
C PRO A 249 7.01 10.45 -10.95
N PRO A 250 6.64 10.38 -9.66
CA PRO A 250 5.44 9.67 -9.22
C PRO A 250 4.18 10.33 -9.79
N HIS A 251 3.10 9.54 -9.94
CA HIS A 251 1.80 10.04 -10.36
C HIS A 251 1.21 11.00 -9.31
N THR A 252 0.54 12.04 -9.79
CA THR A 252 -0.21 12.96 -8.93
C THR A 252 -1.53 12.33 -8.45
N PHE A 253 -2.15 12.93 -7.44
CA PHE A 253 -3.52 12.56 -7.05
C PHE A 253 -4.51 12.75 -8.21
N THR A 254 -4.31 13.75 -9.06
CA THR A 254 -5.12 13.99 -10.26
C THR A 254 -4.99 12.87 -11.28
N ASP A 255 -3.77 12.34 -11.50
CA ASP A 255 -3.54 11.21 -12.40
C ASP A 255 -4.24 9.95 -11.90
N TRP A 256 -4.13 9.67 -10.59
CA TRP A 256 -4.85 8.58 -9.95
C TRP A 256 -6.37 8.75 -10.09
N LEU A 257 -6.90 9.94 -9.79
CA LEU A 257 -8.33 10.23 -9.88
C LEU A 257 -8.86 10.07 -11.30
N THR A 258 -8.12 10.53 -12.32
CA THR A 258 -8.52 10.43 -13.73
C THR A 258 -8.79 8.98 -14.13
N ARG A 259 -7.94 8.05 -13.71
CA ARG A 259 -8.12 6.61 -13.97
C ARG A 259 -9.28 5.99 -13.18
N ASN A 260 -9.65 6.59 -12.05
CA ASN A 260 -10.63 6.06 -11.10
C ASN A 260 -11.90 6.90 -10.98
N LEU A 261 -12.09 7.91 -11.83
CA LEU A 261 -13.20 8.87 -11.76
C LEU A 261 -14.58 8.20 -11.82
N HIS A 262 -14.69 7.07 -12.51
CA HIS A 262 -15.92 6.28 -12.61
C HIS A 262 -16.49 5.84 -11.25
N ALA A 263 -15.65 5.67 -10.22
CA ALA A 263 -16.09 5.30 -8.88
C ALA A 263 -16.84 6.43 -8.15
N PHE A 264 -16.66 7.68 -8.57
CA PHE A 264 -17.22 8.89 -7.95
C PHE A 264 -18.43 9.47 -8.70
N ARG A 265 -18.81 8.89 -9.85
CA ARG A 265 -19.93 9.31 -10.70
C ARG A 265 -21.27 8.71 -10.31
#